data_db5976bd8443ace940a17d632f6ffcfb
#
_entry.id   db5976bd8443ace940a17d632f6ffcfb
#
_cell.length_a   1.000
_cell.length_b   1.000
_cell.length_c   1.000
_cell.angle_alpha   90.00
_cell.angle_beta   90.00
_cell.angle_gamma   90.00
#
_symmetry.space_group_name_H-M   'P 1'
#
loop_
_entity.id
_entity.type
_entity.pdbx_description
1 polymer ?
#
loop_
_entity_poly.entity_id
_entity_poly.type
_entity_poly.pdbx_seq_one_letter_code
_entity_poly.pdbx_strand_id
1 'polypeptide(L)'
;MKDVFNISRLIIKKKLKILSNDEKSSLKSFSKDYPFSKNIDFGKIVYKISSYAAINKEAAWKSILEKSKSRKDIPSVIAINRSWYKYAAAGSLVLLLSLSYLFLSKETTVKNPVVVNTPIEIGSSKATLTLEDGSKIALEKGTNYTTNNVSSNGEHLIYDSEDKVASKEIGFNFLTIPKGGEFFIQLADGTKVWLNSESQLKYPVAFIDGEVRKVELVYGEAYFEVSPSTAHKGSKFEVFTKKQTVQVIGTQFNIKAYNNENNIYTTLVEGKVAVDIEGQRHLLNPKQESNFNLLNNSLKVYKADVYNSVAWKEGLFSFNSMPLKDIMKVLSRWYNVEVTFENTKLENVRFNGVLRKDQDLKEILTTIKTTKFINAYEIKNRRIIIK
;
A
#
# COMPACT_ATOMS: atom_id res chain seq x y z
N MET A 1 16.03 -0.63 -25.23
CA MET A 1 15.33 -0.18 -23.99
C MET A 1 14.77 -1.31 -23.14
N LYS A 2 14.43 -2.51 -23.69
CA LYS A 2 14.05 -3.70 -22.90
C LYS A 2 15.09 -4.12 -21.85
N ASP A 3 16.35 -3.81 -22.09
CA ASP A 3 17.47 -4.30 -21.29
C ASP A 3 17.71 -3.53 -19.99
N VAL A 4 17.39 -2.23 -19.93
CA VAL A 4 17.69 -1.39 -18.75
C VAL A 4 16.85 -1.78 -17.53
N PHE A 5 15.57 -2.12 -17.72
CA PHE A 5 14.69 -2.55 -16.62
C PHE A 5 15.00 -3.98 -16.13
N ASN A 6 15.38 -4.87 -17.03
CA ASN A 6 15.84 -6.20 -16.65
C ASN A 6 17.12 -6.13 -15.81
N ILE A 7 17.97 -5.15 -16.07
CA ILE A 7 19.26 -5.00 -15.41
C ILE A 7 19.15 -4.45 -14.02
N SER A 8 18.29 -3.45 -13.78
CA SER A 8 18.06 -2.96 -12.41
C SER A 8 17.56 -4.09 -11.50
N ARG A 9 16.68 -4.96 -12.01
CA ARG A 9 16.21 -6.17 -11.33
C ARG A 9 17.36 -7.15 -11.04
N LEU A 10 18.23 -7.39 -12.03
CA LEU A 10 19.39 -8.29 -11.87
C LEU A 10 20.42 -7.72 -10.88
N ILE A 11 20.62 -6.42 -10.84
CA ILE A 11 21.51 -5.75 -9.87
C ILE A 11 20.96 -5.89 -8.45
N ILE A 12 19.65 -5.71 -8.27
CA ILE A 12 18.98 -5.88 -6.97
C ILE A 12 19.09 -7.35 -6.51
N LYS A 13 18.79 -8.32 -7.39
CA LYS A 13 18.93 -9.74 -7.11
C LYS A 13 20.36 -10.15 -6.78
N LYS A 14 21.36 -9.54 -7.43
CA LYS A 14 22.77 -9.74 -7.10
C LYS A 14 23.09 -9.30 -5.67
N LYS A 15 22.60 -8.16 -5.25
CA LYS A 15 22.81 -7.62 -3.89
C LYS A 15 22.13 -8.46 -2.82
N LEU A 16 20.98 -9.06 -3.14
CA LEU A 16 20.23 -9.96 -2.26
C LEU A 16 20.75 -11.41 -2.30
N LYS A 17 21.84 -11.70 -3.09
CA LYS A 17 22.43 -13.03 -3.27
C LYS A 17 21.47 -14.11 -3.81
N ILE A 18 20.40 -13.72 -4.53
CA ILE A 18 19.35 -14.60 -5.06
C ILE A 18 19.37 -14.74 -6.59
N LEU A 19 20.51 -14.44 -7.23
CA LEU A 19 20.69 -14.58 -8.69
C LEU A 19 20.79 -16.05 -9.09
N SER A 20 19.99 -16.46 -10.10
CA SER A 20 20.16 -17.75 -10.79
C SER A 20 21.40 -17.76 -11.68
N ASN A 21 21.87 -18.94 -12.12
CA ASN A 21 23.06 -19.05 -12.98
C ASN A 21 22.84 -18.39 -14.35
N ASP A 22 21.62 -18.47 -14.93
CA ASP A 22 21.25 -17.83 -16.19
C ASP A 22 21.21 -16.30 -16.05
N GLU A 23 20.72 -15.81 -14.92
CA GLU A 23 20.67 -14.38 -14.61
C GLU A 23 22.07 -13.80 -14.34
N LYS A 24 23.02 -14.59 -13.80
CA LYS A 24 24.43 -14.20 -13.66
C LYS A 24 25.12 -14.02 -15.02
N SER A 25 24.84 -14.92 -15.97
CA SER A 25 25.40 -14.83 -17.33
C SER A 25 24.85 -13.59 -18.06
N SER A 26 23.57 -13.32 -17.96
CA SER A 26 22.91 -12.14 -18.53
C SER A 26 23.45 -10.83 -17.96
N LEU A 27 23.69 -10.77 -16.63
CA LEU A 27 24.27 -9.59 -15.99
C LEU A 27 25.75 -9.39 -16.41
N LYS A 28 26.50 -10.48 -16.62
CA LYS A 28 27.89 -10.44 -17.06
C LYS A 28 28.01 -9.95 -18.51
N SER A 29 27.12 -10.39 -19.42
CA SER A 29 27.10 -9.90 -20.80
C SER A 29 26.79 -8.41 -20.84
N PHE A 30 25.77 -7.96 -20.13
CA PHE A 30 25.41 -6.55 -20.04
C PHE A 30 26.54 -5.67 -19.51
N SER A 31 27.26 -6.13 -18.48
CA SER A 31 28.39 -5.37 -17.92
C SER A 31 29.57 -5.25 -18.90
N LYS A 32 29.60 -6.05 -19.95
CA LYS A 32 30.58 -5.98 -21.04
C LYS A 32 30.19 -4.89 -22.04
N ASP A 33 28.90 -4.78 -22.36
CA ASP A 33 28.35 -3.83 -23.33
C ASP A 33 28.24 -2.41 -22.77
N TYR A 34 28.09 -2.30 -21.42
CA TYR A 34 27.92 -1.02 -20.70
C TYR A 34 28.91 -0.91 -19.52
N PRO A 35 30.18 -0.50 -19.77
CA PRO A 35 31.25 -0.48 -18.77
C PRO A 35 30.96 0.42 -17.55
N PHE A 36 30.13 1.46 -17.70
CA PHE A 36 29.74 2.36 -16.60
C PHE A 36 28.98 1.62 -15.47
N SER A 37 28.36 0.48 -15.75
CA SER A 37 27.65 -0.33 -14.75
C SER A 37 28.57 -0.99 -13.71
N LYS A 38 29.88 -1.05 -13.97
CA LYS A 38 30.90 -1.59 -13.06
C LYS A 38 31.30 -0.62 -11.96
N ASN A 39 31.15 0.69 -12.16
CA ASN A 39 31.68 1.75 -11.31
C ASN A 39 30.60 2.53 -10.52
N ILE A 40 29.39 1.98 -10.42
CA ILE A 40 28.35 2.60 -9.60
C ILE A 40 28.70 2.34 -8.13
N ASP A 41 29.33 3.31 -7.50
CA ASP A 41 29.62 3.29 -6.07
C ASP A 41 28.37 3.67 -5.26
N PHE A 42 27.60 2.66 -4.93
CA PHE A 42 26.40 2.81 -4.09
C PHE A 42 26.73 3.37 -2.71
N GLY A 43 27.96 3.21 -2.20
CA GLY A 43 28.42 3.80 -0.96
C GLY A 43 28.35 5.34 -0.99
N LYS A 44 28.74 5.95 -2.13
CA LYS A 44 28.66 7.40 -2.34
C LYS A 44 27.21 7.90 -2.45
N ILE A 45 26.31 7.11 -3.01
CA ILE A 45 24.88 7.46 -3.11
C ILE A 45 24.23 7.40 -1.73
N VAL A 46 24.48 6.35 -0.95
CA VAL A 46 23.97 6.20 0.42
C VAL A 46 24.58 7.26 1.35
N TYR A 47 25.88 7.59 1.20
CA TYR A 47 26.52 8.66 1.96
C TYR A 47 25.91 10.05 1.66
N LYS A 48 25.59 10.32 0.38
CA LYS A 48 24.92 11.56 -0.02
C LYS A 48 23.49 11.66 0.53
N ILE A 49 22.76 10.54 0.61
CA ILE A 49 21.42 10.48 1.21
C ILE A 49 21.51 10.66 2.73
N SER A 50 22.49 10.07 3.40
CA SER A 50 22.69 10.23 4.86
C SER A 50 23.10 11.65 5.26
N SER A 51 23.79 12.40 4.37
CA SER A 51 24.14 13.80 4.63
C SER A 51 22.94 14.74 4.65
N TYR A 52 21.83 14.40 3.97
CA TYR A 52 20.57 15.15 4.07
C TYR A 52 19.83 14.88 5.40
N ALA A 53 20.05 13.75 6.05
CA ALA A 53 19.48 13.44 7.36
C ALA A 53 20.14 14.25 8.50
N ALA A 54 21.30 14.88 8.24
CA ALA A 54 22.05 15.69 9.21
C ALA A 54 21.64 17.18 9.22
N ILE A 55 20.67 17.60 8.42
CA ILE A 55 20.15 18.98 8.43
C ILE A 55 19.31 19.19 9.68
N ASN A 56 19.83 20.01 10.60
CA ASN A 56 19.09 20.41 11.79
C ASN A 56 17.90 21.30 11.40
N LYS A 57 16.71 20.69 11.33
CA LYS A 57 15.45 21.32 10.92
C LYS A 57 15.07 22.50 11.82
N GLU A 58 15.41 22.43 13.10
CA GLU A 58 15.11 23.49 14.07
C GLU A 58 15.96 24.74 13.85
N ALA A 59 17.23 24.57 13.53
CA ALA A 59 18.13 25.70 13.21
C ALA A 59 17.71 26.38 11.90
N ALA A 60 17.30 25.60 10.88
CA ALA A 60 16.80 26.16 9.63
C ALA A 60 15.48 26.92 9.82
N TRP A 61 14.57 26.40 10.66
CA TRP A 61 13.30 27.05 10.98
C TRP A 61 13.48 28.35 11.76
N LYS A 62 14.41 28.38 12.71
CA LYS A 62 14.73 29.56 13.50
C LYS A 62 15.27 30.73 12.65
N SER A 63 16.11 30.45 11.64
CA SER A 63 16.62 31.46 10.71
C SER A 63 15.53 32.05 9.80
N ILE A 64 14.49 31.29 9.46
CA ILE A 64 13.32 31.77 8.70
C ILE A 64 12.45 32.68 9.57
N LEU A 65 12.21 32.30 10.83
CA LEU A 65 11.42 33.10 11.78
C LEU A 65 12.11 34.46 12.14
N GLU A 66 13.41 34.51 12.24
CA GLU A 66 14.14 35.76 12.47
C GLU A 66 14.07 36.74 11.29
N LYS A 67 14.11 36.24 10.06
CA LYS A 67 13.93 37.02 8.84
C LYS A 67 12.52 37.55 8.64
N SER A 68 11.50 36.91 9.21
CA SER A 68 10.09 37.35 9.12
C SER A 68 9.73 38.45 10.14
N LYS A 69 10.56 38.68 11.19
CA LYS A 69 10.32 39.66 12.26
C LYS A 69 10.88 41.07 11.97
N SER A 70 11.61 41.30 10.89
CA SER A 70 12.27 42.56 10.59
C SER A 70 11.53 43.46 9.58
N ARG A 71 10.18 43.51 9.63
CA ARG A 71 9.42 44.58 8.95
C ARG A 71 8.38 45.15 9.90
N LYS A 72 8.76 46.22 10.56
CA LYS A 72 7.85 47.18 11.20
C LYS A 72 7.96 48.48 10.44
N ASP A 73 6.93 48.83 9.70
CA ASP A 73 6.62 50.21 9.37
C ASP A 73 5.15 50.44 9.73
N ILE A 74 4.97 51.33 10.68
CA ILE A 74 3.68 51.77 11.19
C ILE A 74 3.38 53.14 10.55
N PRO A 75 2.28 53.37 9.83
CA PRO A 75 1.91 54.70 9.39
C PRO A 75 1.17 55.48 10.49
N SER A 76 1.49 56.73 10.61
CA SER A 76 1.02 57.72 11.57
C SER A 76 -0.47 58.04 11.43
N VAL A 77 -1.10 58.29 12.59
CA VAL A 77 -2.52 58.65 12.72
C VAL A 77 -2.72 60.11 12.36
N ILE A 78 -3.66 60.42 11.46
CA ILE A 78 -4.10 61.79 11.07
C ILE A 78 -5.31 62.18 11.91
N ALA A 79 -5.23 63.33 12.60
CA ALA A 79 -6.32 63.92 13.39
C ALA A 79 -7.34 64.59 12.49
N ILE A 80 -8.61 64.24 12.65
CA ILE A 80 -9.76 64.75 11.84
C ILE A 80 -10.47 65.89 12.59
N ASN A 81 -10.63 67.00 11.91
CA ASN A 81 -11.27 68.23 12.39
C ASN A 81 -12.82 68.16 12.26
N ARG A 82 -13.50 68.74 13.26
CA ARG A 82 -14.94 68.54 13.57
C ARG A 82 -15.86 69.60 12.91
N SER A 83 -16.22 69.43 11.64
CA SER A 83 -17.19 70.40 11.02
C SER A 83 -18.22 69.80 10.04
N TRP A 84 -18.57 68.54 10.04
CA TRP A 84 -19.39 67.88 9.03
C TRP A 84 -20.73 67.31 9.47
N TYR A 85 -21.27 67.78 10.61
CA TYR A 85 -22.62 67.35 11.02
C TYR A 85 -23.75 67.74 10.07
N LYS A 86 -23.47 68.66 9.09
CA LYS A 86 -24.48 69.14 8.12
C LYS A 86 -24.76 68.18 6.98
N TYR A 87 -23.95 67.14 6.79
CA TYR A 87 -24.13 66.14 5.71
C TYR A 87 -24.50 64.74 6.18
N ALA A 88 -24.70 64.59 7.49
CA ALA A 88 -24.97 63.28 8.09
C ALA A 88 -26.35 62.65 7.66
N ALA A 89 -27.36 63.47 7.43
CA ALA A 89 -28.68 62.98 7.06
C ALA A 89 -28.74 62.49 5.59
N ALA A 90 -28.00 63.09 4.67
CA ALA A 90 -27.95 62.63 3.30
C ALA A 90 -27.11 61.36 3.13
N GLY A 91 -26.02 61.25 3.95
CA GLY A 91 -25.13 60.07 3.96
C GLY A 91 -25.83 58.83 4.52
N SER A 92 -26.70 59.00 5.50
CA SER A 92 -27.44 57.83 6.07
C SER A 92 -28.46 57.23 5.09
N LEU A 93 -29.08 58.04 4.24
CA LEU A 93 -30.01 57.54 3.23
C LEU A 93 -29.30 56.78 2.09
N VAL A 94 -28.13 57.27 1.67
CA VAL A 94 -27.29 56.59 0.66
C VAL A 94 -26.72 55.28 1.25
N LEU A 95 -26.37 55.30 2.53
CA LEU A 95 -25.84 54.13 3.22
C LEU A 95 -26.93 53.04 3.41
N LEU A 96 -28.16 53.41 3.72
CA LEU A 96 -29.29 52.48 3.80
C LEU A 96 -29.68 51.91 2.41
N LEU A 97 -29.65 52.70 1.34
CA LEU A 97 -29.88 52.24 -0.02
C LEU A 97 -28.76 51.33 -0.52
N SER A 98 -27.48 51.61 -0.17
CA SER A 98 -26.37 50.77 -0.51
C SER A 98 -26.37 49.48 0.31
N LEU A 99 -26.74 49.51 1.61
CA LEU A 99 -26.91 48.30 2.40
C LEU A 99 -28.07 47.43 1.86
N SER A 100 -29.20 48.07 1.48
CA SER A 100 -30.32 47.34 0.87
C SER A 100 -29.92 46.69 -0.45
N TYR A 101 -29.14 47.39 -1.29
CA TYR A 101 -28.60 46.83 -2.53
C TYR A 101 -27.63 45.67 -2.27
N LEU A 102 -26.78 45.76 -1.27
CA LEU A 102 -25.87 44.66 -0.85
C LEU A 102 -26.64 43.45 -0.24
N PHE A 103 -27.78 43.68 0.40
CA PHE A 103 -28.64 42.61 0.90
C PHE A 103 -29.53 41.96 -0.17
N LEU A 104 -29.95 42.72 -1.19
CA LEU A 104 -30.71 42.16 -2.32
C LEU A 104 -29.82 41.55 -3.41
N SER A 105 -28.54 41.96 -3.50
CA SER A 105 -27.54 41.34 -4.37
C SER A 105 -26.88 40.12 -3.65
N LYS A 106 -27.67 39.28 -2.97
CA LYS A 106 -27.22 37.94 -2.72
C LYS A 106 -27.18 37.21 -4.06
N GLU A 107 -26.14 37.49 -4.86
CA GLU A 107 -25.66 36.46 -5.77
C GLU A 107 -25.41 35.24 -4.91
N THR A 108 -26.20 34.21 -5.16
CA THR A 108 -25.81 32.84 -4.76
C THR A 108 -24.46 32.61 -5.44
N THR A 109 -23.39 32.99 -4.74
CA THR A 109 -22.07 32.45 -5.04
C THR A 109 -22.25 30.96 -4.95
N VAL A 110 -22.44 30.32 -6.11
CA VAL A 110 -22.15 28.91 -6.26
C VAL A 110 -20.73 28.80 -5.71
N LYS A 111 -20.61 28.34 -4.46
CA LYS A 111 -19.31 27.95 -3.92
C LYS A 111 -18.82 26.90 -4.89
N ASN A 112 -18.01 27.32 -5.85
CA ASN A 112 -17.19 26.36 -6.57
C ASN A 112 -16.56 25.51 -5.47
N PRO A 113 -16.77 24.19 -5.49
CA PRO A 113 -16.16 23.34 -4.47
C PRO A 113 -14.68 23.68 -4.49
N VAL A 114 -14.17 24.13 -3.35
CA VAL A 114 -12.73 24.30 -3.17
C VAL A 114 -12.18 22.93 -3.47
N VAL A 115 -11.55 22.79 -4.62
CA VAL A 115 -10.83 21.58 -4.98
C VAL A 115 -9.66 21.52 -4.02
N VAL A 116 -9.88 20.91 -2.86
CA VAL A 116 -8.82 20.57 -1.93
C VAL A 116 -8.00 19.49 -2.63
N ASN A 117 -6.92 19.89 -3.25
CA ASN A 117 -5.92 18.98 -3.75
C ASN A 117 -5.26 18.32 -2.53
N THR A 118 -5.92 17.31 -1.96
CA THR A 118 -5.30 16.46 -0.94
C THR A 118 -4.09 15.79 -1.59
N PRO A 119 -2.89 15.97 -1.03
CA PRO A 119 -1.70 15.31 -1.56
C PRO A 119 -1.93 13.79 -1.58
N ILE A 120 -1.42 13.14 -2.60
CA ILE A 120 -1.40 11.67 -2.65
C ILE A 120 -0.25 11.23 -1.76
N GLU A 121 -0.60 10.56 -0.68
CA GLU A 121 0.38 10.05 0.27
C GLU A 121 0.86 8.66 -0.16
N ILE A 122 2.10 8.35 0.18
CA ILE A 122 2.66 7.01 0.09
C ILE A 122 1.96 6.13 1.13
N GLY A 123 1.69 4.89 0.79
CA GLY A 123 1.11 3.92 1.72
C GLY A 123 1.98 3.72 2.96
N SER A 124 1.37 3.32 4.05
CA SER A 124 2.01 3.15 5.36
C SER A 124 1.42 1.96 6.13
N SER A 125 2.08 1.58 7.23
CA SER A 125 1.49 0.59 8.16
C SER A 125 0.25 1.20 8.81
N LYS A 126 -0.93 0.64 8.49
CA LYS A 126 -2.22 1.02 9.09
C LYS A 126 -3.26 -0.07 8.89
N ALA A 127 -4.04 -0.31 9.93
CA ALA A 127 -5.11 -1.30 9.93
C ALA A 127 -6.25 -0.88 10.87
N THR A 128 -7.38 -1.54 10.77
CA THR A 128 -8.46 -1.51 11.76
C THR A 128 -8.64 -2.91 12.31
N LEU A 129 -8.43 -3.08 13.60
CA LEU A 129 -8.75 -4.29 14.33
C LEU A 129 -10.21 -4.20 14.81
N THR A 130 -11.05 -5.14 14.37
CA THR A 130 -12.41 -5.30 14.88
C THR A 130 -12.42 -6.53 15.78
N LEU A 131 -12.77 -6.34 17.05
CA LEU A 131 -12.83 -7.40 18.05
C LEU A 131 -14.15 -8.18 17.93
N GLU A 132 -14.24 -9.30 18.64
CA GLU A 132 -15.42 -10.17 18.67
C GLU A 132 -16.69 -9.47 19.14
N ASP A 133 -16.58 -8.47 20.02
CA ASP A 133 -17.70 -7.63 20.49
C ASP A 133 -18.12 -6.53 19.51
N GLY A 134 -17.45 -6.45 18.34
CA GLY A 134 -17.67 -5.45 17.31
C GLY A 134 -16.96 -4.12 17.52
N SER A 135 -16.23 -3.94 18.63
CA SER A 135 -15.43 -2.74 18.88
C SER A 135 -14.30 -2.62 17.85
N LYS A 136 -13.96 -1.37 17.47
CA LYS A 136 -12.97 -1.09 16.42
C LYS A 136 -11.81 -0.28 16.99
N ILE A 137 -10.61 -0.74 16.71
CA ILE A 137 -9.35 -0.12 17.14
C ILE A 137 -8.55 0.22 15.89
N ALA A 138 -8.23 1.51 15.73
CA ALA A 138 -7.32 1.95 14.68
C ALA A 138 -5.88 1.62 15.09
N LEU A 139 -5.16 0.94 14.22
CA LEU A 139 -3.75 0.60 14.36
C LEU A 139 -2.97 1.37 13.29
N GLU A 140 -2.16 2.32 13.73
CA GLU A 140 -1.32 3.12 12.84
C GLU A 140 -0.06 3.57 13.60
N LYS A 141 0.96 3.96 12.87
CA LYS A 141 2.25 4.33 13.43
C LYS A 141 2.10 5.35 14.56
N GLY A 142 2.66 5.02 15.72
CA GLY A 142 2.59 5.86 16.93
C GLY A 142 1.40 5.57 17.83
N THR A 143 0.49 4.64 17.46
CA THR A 143 -0.57 4.16 18.36
C THR A 143 -0.14 2.85 19.00
N ASN A 144 -0.23 2.76 20.31
CA ASN A 144 0.01 1.52 21.06
C ASN A 144 -1.33 0.95 21.52
N TYR A 145 -1.50 -0.35 21.35
CA TYR A 145 -2.64 -1.09 21.86
C TYR A 145 -2.13 -2.35 22.57
N THR A 146 -2.56 -2.56 23.81
CA THR A 146 -2.13 -3.72 24.60
C THR A 146 -3.30 -4.21 25.44
N THR A 147 -3.52 -5.53 25.43
CA THR A 147 -4.37 -6.28 26.34
C THR A 147 -3.57 -7.44 26.91
N ASN A 148 -4.21 -8.34 27.70
CA ASN A 148 -3.52 -9.45 28.34
C ASN A 148 -2.82 -10.38 27.33
N ASN A 149 -3.39 -10.57 26.12
CA ASN A 149 -2.94 -11.56 25.14
C ASN A 149 -2.61 -10.99 23.76
N VAL A 150 -2.69 -9.66 23.58
CA VAL A 150 -2.37 -9.03 22.32
C VAL A 150 -1.70 -7.68 22.53
N SER A 151 -0.64 -7.42 21.76
CA SER A 151 0.07 -6.16 21.75
C SER A 151 0.26 -5.62 20.34
N SER A 152 0.19 -4.30 20.20
CA SER A 152 0.50 -3.61 18.94
C SER A 152 1.26 -2.33 19.21
N ASN A 153 2.26 -2.08 18.36
CA ASN A 153 3.01 -0.82 18.30
C ASN A 153 2.53 0.10 17.16
N GLY A 154 1.38 -0.24 16.54
CA GLY A 154 0.84 0.43 15.37
C GLY A 154 1.43 0.02 14.02
N GLU A 155 2.47 -0.81 14.00
CA GLU A 155 3.08 -1.39 12.79
C GLU A 155 2.93 -2.92 12.76
N HIS A 156 2.87 -3.54 13.93
CA HIS A 156 2.74 -4.98 14.14
C HIS A 156 1.67 -5.27 15.18
N LEU A 157 0.90 -6.34 14.97
CA LEU A 157 -0.04 -6.90 15.94
C LEU A 157 0.45 -8.30 16.32
N ILE A 158 0.71 -8.53 17.60
CA ILE A 158 1.30 -9.78 18.09
C ILE A 158 0.36 -10.38 19.13
N TYR A 159 -0.08 -11.61 18.90
CA TYR A 159 -0.79 -12.43 19.86
C TYR A 159 0.19 -13.29 20.62
N ASP A 160 0.12 -13.29 21.96
CA ASP A 160 0.93 -14.14 22.80
C ASP A 160 0.37 -15.58 22.81
N SER A 161 1.27 -16.56 22.68
CA SER A 161 0.92 -17.98 22.58
C SER A 161 0.57 -18.63 23.93
N GLU A 162 0.68 -17.90 25.05
CA GLU A 162 0.59 -18.48 26.39
C GLU A 162 -0.83 -18.69 26.91
N ASP A 163 -1.84 -18.03 26.38
CA ASP A 163 -3.22 -18.22 26.81
C ASP A 163 -3.86 -19.45 26.16
N LYS A 164 -3.74 -20.58 26.83
CA LYS A 164 -4.56 -21.76 26.53
C LYS A 164 -5.99 -21.45 26.96
N VAL A 165 -6.79 -20.98 26.00
CA VAL A 165 -8.21 -20.72 26.23
C VAL A 165 -8.89 -22.07 26.52
N ALA A 166 -9.31 -22.27 27.76
CA ALA A 166 -10.09 -23.43 28.17
C ALA A 166 -11.57 -23.35 27.73
N SER A 167 -11.96 -22.28 27.00
CA SER A 167 -13.35 -22.07 26.62
C SER A 167 -13.68 -22.77 25.30
N LYS A 168 -14.86 -23.40 25.23
CA LYS A 168 -15.40 -24.06 24.02
C LYS A 168 -15.81 -23.05 22.92
N GLU A 169 -15.98 -21.79 23.27
CA GLU A 169 -16.34 -20.73 22.33
C GLU A 169 -15.14 -19.81 22.12
N ILE A 170 -14.57 -19.89 20.93
CA ILE A 170 -13.46 -19.03 20.51
C ILE A 170 -14.02 -17.88 19.69
N GLY A 171 -13.79 -16.65 20.15
CA GLY A 171 -14.13 -15.44 19.42
C GLY A 171 -13.28 -15.24 18.19
N PHE A 172 -13.80 -14.46 17.24
CA PHE A 172 -13.10 -14.12 16.00
C PHE A 172 -12.88 -12.60 15.91
N ASN A 173 -11.66 -12.24 15.55
CA ASN A 173 -11.32 -10.87 15.22
C ASN A 173 -11.17 -10.70 13.71
N PHE A 174 -11.32 -9.44 13.25
CA PHE A 174 -11.04 -9.05 11.87
C PHE A 174 -9.93 -8.01 11.86
N LEU A 175 -8.92 -8.23 11.03
CA LEU A 175 -7.91 -7.23 10.71
C LEU A 175 -8.16 -6.72 9.29
N THR A 176 -8.55 -5.45 9.18
CA THR A 176 -8.90 -4.81 7.91
C THR A 176 -7.84 -3.79 7.54
N ILE A 177 -7.25 -3.97 6.37
CA ILE A 177 -6.25 -3.08 5.80
C ILE A 177 -6.93 -2.19 4.75
N PRO A 178 -6.96 -0.88 4.93
CA PRO A 178 -7.51 0.04 3.94
C PRO A 178 -6.60 0.17 2.71
N LYS A 179 -7.09 0.83 1.68
CA LYS A 179 -6.21 1.32 0.60
C LYS A 179 -5.13 2.24 1.18
N GLY A 180 -3.92 2.16 0.65
CA GLY A 180 -2.76 2.86 1.19
C GLY A 180 -2.24 2.29 2.51
N GLY A 181 -2.67 1.09 2.89
CA GLY A 181 -2.21 0.38 4.09
C GLY A 181 -1.46 -0.91 3.76
N GLU A 182 -0.66 -1.35 4.69
CA GLU A 182 -0.16 -2.73 4.83
C GLU A 182 0.00 -3.00 6.32
N PHE A 183 -0.03 -4.26 6.73
CA PHE A 183 0.11 -4.57 8.14
C PHE A 183 0.65 -5.99 8.37
N PHE A 184 1.36 -6.15 9.47
CA PHE A 184 1.86 -7.45 9.94
C PHE A 184 1.09 -7.93 11.16
N ILE A 185 0.76 -9.21 11.19
CA ILE A 185 0.18 -9.87 12.36
C ILE A 185 0.88 -11.20 12.63
N GLN A 186 1.17 -11.47 13.90
CA GLN A 186 1.51 -12.79 14.40
C GLN A 186 0.30 -13.35 15.15
N LEU A 187 -0.22 -14.47 14.68
CA LEU A 187 -1.35 -15.19 15.29
C LEU A 187 -0.92 -15.94 16.55
N ALA A 188 -1.88 -16.35 17.36
CA ALA A 188 -1.64 -17.05 18.64
C ALA A 188 -0.89 -18.39 18.50
N ASP A 189 -0.89 -19.00 17.31
CA ASP A 189 -0.09 -20.21 17.01
C ASP A 189 1.34 -19.90 16.53
N GLY A 190 1.76 -18.63 16.54
CA GLY A 190 3.03 -18.18 16.02
C GLY A 190 3.09 -18.04 14.49
N THR A 191 2.01 -18.33 13.77
CA THR A 191 1.90 -18.06 12.31
C THR A 191 2.01 -16.57 12.05
N LYS A 192 2.87 -16.19 11.11
CA LYS A 192 3.08 -14.81 10.71
C LYS A 192 2.34 -14.52 9.40
N VAL A 193 1.64 -13.39 9.36
CA VAL A 193 0.87 -12.98 8.20
C VAL A 193 1.16 -11.51 7.87
N TRP A 194 1.54 -11.24 6.63
CA TRP A 194 1.61 -9.89 6.07
C TRP A 194 0.37 -9.67 5.22
N LEU A 195 -0.30 -8.57 5.42
CA LEU A 195 -1.50 -8.18 4.69
C LEU A 195 -1.20 -6.95 3.83
N ASN A 196 -1.48 -7.04 2.54
CA ASN A 196 -1.32 -5.96 1.58
C ASN A 196 -2.52 -5.00 1.61
N SER A 197 -2.43 -3.88 0.90
CA SER A 197 -3.49 -2.88 0.78
C SER A 197 -4.82 -3.50 0.32
N GLU A 198 -5.94 -2.99 0.87
CA GLU A 198 -7.29 -3.44 0.53
C GLU A 198 -7.48 -4.93 0.82
N SER A 199 -7.14 -5.36 2.05
CA SER A 199 -7.23 -6.76 2.50
C SER A 199 -7.96 -6.88 3.83
N GLN A 200 -8.58 -8.04 4.07
CA GLN A 200 -9.20 -8.38 5.35
C GLN A 200 -8.95 -9.84 5.71
N LEU A 201 -8.44 -10.05 6.92
CA LEU A 201 -8.25 -11.36 7.53
C LEU A 201 -9.21 -11.51 8.70
N LYS A 202 -9.96 -12.63 8.74
CA LYS A 202 -10.71 -13.11 9.89
C LYS A 202 -9.95 -14.27 10.52
N TYR A 203 -9.74 -14.22 11.81
CA TYR A 203 -8.95 -15.22 12.54
C TYR A 203 -9.46 -15.38 13.98
N PRO A 204 -9.31 -16.57 14.59
CA PRO A 204 -9.67 -16.80 15.97
C PRO A 204 -8.64 -16.13 16.90
N VAL A 205 -9.09 -15.68 18.08
CA VAL A 205 -8.21 -15.10 19.10
C VAL A 205 -7.24 -16.13 19.71
N ALA A 206 -7.55 -17.43 19.60
CA ALA A 206 -6.71 -18.55 20.02
C ALA A 206 -7.00 -19.78 19.16
N PHE A 207 -6.10 -20.77 19.14
CA PHE A 207 -6.30 -22.05 18.47
C PHE A 207 -6.39 -23.18 19.50
N ILE A 208 -7.27 -24.16 19.23
CA ILE A 208 -7.42 -25.35 20.08
C ILE A 208 -6.33 -26.35 19.69
N ASP A 209 -5.59 -26.80 20.68
CA ASP A 209 -4.51 -27.77 20.53
C ASP A 209 -5.01 -29.10 19.94
N GLY A 210 -4.44 -29.53 18.83
CA GLY A 210 -4.81 -30.78 18.15
C GLY A 210 -5.93 -30.64 17.13
N GLU A 211 -6.62 -29.49 17.07
CA GLU A 211 -7.63 -29.19 16.06
C GLU A 211 -7.03 -28.45 14.85
N VAL A 212 -7.77 -28.43 13.73
CA VAL A 212 -7.36 -27.71 12.53
C VAL A 212 -7.37 -26.22 12.79
N ARG A 213 -6.26 -25.55 12.56
CA ARG A 213 -6.11 -24.10 12.70
C ARG A 213 -6.67 -23.38 11.48
N LYS A 214 -7.74 -22.63 11.66
CA LYS A 214 -8.53 -22.05 10.55
C LYS A 214 -8.52 -20.53 10.59
N VAL A 215 -8.22 -19.91 9.44
CA VAL A 215 -8.39 -18.49 9.21
C VAL A 215 -9.09 -18.24 7.87
N GLU A 216 -9.57 -17.02 7.64
CA GLU A 216 -10.24 -16.66 6.39
C GLU A 216 -9.63 -15.37 5.83
N LEU A 217 -9.05 -15.44 4.63
CA LEU A 217 -8.78 -14.27 3.84
C LEU A 217 -10.07 -13.86 3.13
N VAL A 218 -10.82 -12.94 3.76
CA VAL A 218 -12.14 -12.51 3.27
C VAL A 218 -12.01 -11.87 1.89
N TYR A 219 -10.99 -11.03 1.71
CA TYR A 219 -10.56 -10.47 0.42
C TYR A 219 -9.14 -9.90 0.54
N GLY A 220 -8.52 -9.63 -0.61
CA GLY A 220 -7.24 -8.95 -0.68
C GLY A 220 -6.07 -9.88 -0.97
N GLU A 221 -4.91 -9.55 -0.41
CA GLU A 221 -3.67 -10.29 -0.60
C GLU A 221 -2.95 -10.46 0.74
N ALA A 222 -2.53 -11.69 1.02
CA ALA A 222 -1.83 -12.04 2.23
C ALA A 222 -0.71 -13.06 1.96
N TYR A 223 0.43 -12.80 2.58
CA TYR A 223 1.56 -13.74 2.63
C TYR A 223 1.59 -14.40 4.01
N PHE A 224 1.72 -15.71 4.03
CA PHE A 224 1.72 -16.55 5.23
C PHE A 224 3.06 -17.24 5.42
N GLU A 225 3.60 -17.16 6.63
CA GLU A 225 4.65 -18.05 7.16
C GLU A 225 4.04 -18.88 8.30
N VAL A 226 3.52 -20.05 7.93
CA VAL A 226 2.74 -20.87 8.85
C VAL A 226 3.65 -21.62 9.79
N SER A 227 3.36 -21.52 11.10
CA SER A 227 4.01 -22.31 12.14
C SER A 227 3.86 -23.82 11.88
N PRO A 228 4.96 -24.63 11.95
CA PRO A 228 4.92 -26.02 11.54
C PRO A 228 3.96 -26.85 12.40
N SER A 229 3.23 -27.77 11.76
CA SER A 229 2.25 -28.64 12.43
C SER A 229 2.84 -29.47 13.58
N THR A 230 4.14 -29.77 13.53
CA THR A 230 4.86 -30.47 14.58
C THR A 230 4.87 -29.73 15.92
N ALA A 231 4.80 -28.41 15.89
CA ALA A 231 4.65 -27.58 17.11
C ALA A 231 3.20 -27.59 17.65
N HIS A 232 2.23 -28.12 16.89
CA HIS A 232 0.80 -28.09 17.18
C HIS A 232 0.15 -29.48 17.13
N LYS A 233 0.84 -30.50 17.67
CA LYS A 233 0.35 -31.92 17.72
C LYS A 233 -0.07 -32.48 16.34
N GLY A 234 0.57 -32.04 15.26
CA GLY A 234 0.26 -32.44 13.89
C GLY A 234 -0.91 -31.68 13.23
N SER A 235 -1.46 -30.68 13.91
CA SER A 235 -2.59 -29.89 13.38
C SER A 235 -2.22 -29.17 12.10
N LYS A 236 -3.08 -29.29 11.11
CA LYS A 236 -2.97 -28.58 9.86
C LYS A 236 -3.41 -27.14 10.02
N PHE A 237 -3.00 -26.28 9.08
CA PHE A 237 -3.46 -24.91 8.98
C PHE A 237 -4.28 -24.74 7.69
N GLU A 238 -5.43 -24.09 7.77
CA GLU A 238 -6.33 -23.86 6.65
C GLU A 238 -6.64 -22.39 6.48
N VAL A 239 -6.51 -21.91 5.24
CA VAL A 239 -6.94 -20.56 4.83
C VAL A 239 -8.12 -20.68 3.89
N PHE A 240 -9.28 -20.19 4.34
CA PHE A 240 -10.46 -20.07 3.50
C PHE A 240 -10.43 -18.78 2.72
N THR A 241 -10.82 -18.80 1.47
CA THR A 241 -11.07 -17.59 0.68
C THR A 241 -12.07 -17.87 -0.43
N LYS A 242 -13.20 -17.17 -0.42
CA LYS A 242 -14.26 -17.32 -1.42
C LYS A 242 -14.63 -18.80 -1.64
N LYS A 243 -14.25 -19.38 -2.79
CA LYS A 243 -14.54 -20.77 -3.19
C LYS A 243 -13.35 -21.73 -2.99
N GLN A 244 -12.28 -21.28 -2.36
CA GLN A 244 -11.04 -22.04 -2.22
C GLN A 244 -10.66 -22.24 -0.76
N THR A 245 -10.18 -23.42 -0.43
CA THR A 245 -9.51 -23.73 0.83
C THR A 245 -8.06 -24.11 0.56
N VAL A 246 -7.12 -23.43 1.21
CA VAL A 246 -5.69 -23.75 1.14
C VAL A 246 -5.29 -24.44 2.43
N GLN A 247 -4.84 -25.70 2.35
CA GLN A 247 -4.42 -26.52 3.48
C GLN A 247 -2.92 -26.74 3.46
N VAL A 248 -2.26 -26.49 4.61
CA VAL A 248 -0.80 -26.60 4.78
C VAL A 248 -0.40 -27.22 6.13
N ILE A 249 0.86 -27.61 6.28
CA ILE A 249 1.43 -28.21 7.49
C ILE A 249 2.65 -27.46 8.06
N GLY A 250 2.99 -26.29 7.49
CA GLY A 250 4.21 -25.52 7.79
C GLY A 250 4.83 -25.07 6.48
N THR A 251 4.43 -23.89 5.99
CA THR A 251 4.57 -23.54 4.58
C THR A 251 4.62 -22.04 4.44
N GLN A 252 5.39 -21.56 3.47
CA GLN A 252 5.40 -20.17 3.06
C GLN A 252 4.69 -20.04 1.72
N PHE A 253 3.65 -19.20 1.68
CA PHE A 253 2.83 -19.02 0.48
C PHE A 253 2.12 -17.67 0.46
N ASN A 254 1.73 -17.21 -0.72
CA ASN A 254 0.96 -16.00 -0.94
C ASN A 254 -0.43 -16.34 -1.51
N ILE A 255 -1.46 -15.68 -1.03
CA ILE A 255 -2.81 -15.73 -1.63
C ILE A 255 -3.20 -14.33 -2.04
N LYS A 256 -3.65 -14.18 -3.30
CA LYS A 256 -4.20 -12.96 -3.85
C LYS A 256 -5.63 -13.21 -4.31
N ALA A 257 -6.62 -12.60 -3.62
CA ALA A 257 -8.06 -12.85 -3.80
C ALA A 257 -8.90 -11.55 -3.69
N TYR A 258 -8.52 -10.51 -4.42
CA TYR A 258 -9.22 -9.22 -4.41
C TYR A 258 -10.65 -9.31 -4.91
N ASN A 259 -11.56 -8.49 -4.35
CA ASN A 259 -12.98 -8.51 -4.74
C ASN A 259 -13.23 -8.00 -6.16
N ASN A 260 -12.38 -7.10 -6.65
CA ASN A 260 -12.46 -6.53 -8.00
C ASN A 260 -11.61 -7.30 -9.03
N GLU A 261 -11.20 -8.54 -8.70
CA GLU A 261 -10.48 -9.44 -9.60
C GLU A 261 -11.23 -10.78 -9.72
N ASN A 262 -11.25 -11.33 -10.93
CA ASN A 262 -11.97 -12.58 -11.23
C ASN A 262 -11.14 -13.83 -10.94
N ASN A 263 -9.89 -13.67 -10.53
CA ASN A 263 -8.97 -14.79 -10.32
C ASN A 263 -8.48 -14.79 -8.87
N ILE A 264 -8.32 -15.98 -8.31
CA ILE A 264 -7.60 -16.23 -7.07
C ILE A 264 -6.25 -16.85 -7.44
N TYR A 265 -5.19 -16.27 -6.95
CA TYR A 265 -3.83 -16.80 -7.14
C TYR A 265 -3.31 -17.32 -5.80
N THR A 266 -2.76 -18.54 -5.81
CA THR A 266 -2.05 -19.10 -4.64
C THR A 266 -0.65 -19.52 -5.09
N THR A 267 0.37 -18.82 -4.61
CA THR A 267 1.77 -19.04 -4.95
C THR A 267 2.48 -19.74 -3.82
N LEU A 268 3.03 -20.91 -4.07
CA LEU A 268 3.83 -21.65 -3.09
C LEU A 268 5.30 -21.23 -3.17
N VAL A 269 5.83 -20.74 -2.06
CA VAL A 269 7.23 -20.34 -1.90
C VAL A 269 8.05 -21.53 -1.40
N GLU A 270 7.66 -22.09 -0.25
CA GLU A 270 8.35 -23.20 0.41
C GLU A 270 7.36 -24.13 1.11
N GLY A 271 7.66 -25.42 1.16
CA GLY A 271 6.82 -26.44 1.80
C GLY A 271 5.87 -27.13 0.83
N LYS A 272 4.63 -27.39 1.27
CA LYS A 272 3.57 -28.07 0.50
C LYS A 272 2.24 -27.36 0.70
N VAL A 273 1.52 -27.15 -0.38
CA VAL A 273 0.16 -26.57 -0.40
C VAL A 273 -0.77 -27.55 -1.06
N ALA A 274 -1.93 -27.81 -0.43
CA ALA A 274 -3.08 -28.40 -1.07
C ALA A 274 -4.15 -27.33 -1.25
N VAL A 275 -4.55 -27.08 -2.48
CA VAL A 275 -5.65 -26.19 -2.85
C VAL A 275 -6.87 -27.05 -3.09
N ASP A 276 -7.93 -26.86 -2.30
CA ASP A 276 -9.22 -27.51 -2.47
C ASP A 276 -10.23 -26.52 -3.06
N ILE A 277 -10.88 -26.92 -4.14
CA ILE A 277 -11.91 -26.14 -4.81
C ILE A 277 -13.10 -27.07 -5.06
N GLU A 278 -14.21 -26.83 -4.38
CA GLU A 278 -15.45 -27.61 -4.51
C GLU A 278 -15.22 -29.12 -4.32
N GLY A 279 -14.31 -29.50 -3.38
CA GLY A 279 -13.96 -30.90 -3.08
C GLY A 279 -12.89 -31.50 -4.00
N GLN A 280 -12.41 -30.74 -5.00
CA GLN A 280 -11.30 -31.18 -5.85
C GLN A 280 -9.97 -30.66 -5.29
N ARG A 281 -9.10 -31.58 -4.92
CA ARG A 281 -7.81 -31.29 -4.29
C ARG A 281 -6.68 -31.26 -5.30
N HIS A 282 -5.95 -30.13 -5.32
CA HIS A 282 -4.78 -29.91 -6.17
C HIS A 282 -3.55 -29.62 -5.31
N LEU A 283 -2.46 -30.34 -5.55
CA LEU A 283 -1.19 -30.14 -4.84
C LEU A 283 -0.30 -29.18 -5.62
N LEU A 284 0.30 -28.22 -4.92
CA LEU A 284 1.34 -27.35 -5.45
C LEU A 284 2.69 -27.80 -4.92
N ASN A 285 3.68 -27.80 -5.80
CA ASN A 285 5.10 -27.91 -5.49
C ASN A 285 5.72 -26.53 -5.31
N PRO A 286 6.84 -26.39 -4.61
CA PRO A 286 7.57 -25.12 -4.49
C PRO A 286 7.78 -24.46 -5.85
N LYS A 287 7.56 -23.13 -5.92
CA LYS A 287 7.62 -22.31 -7.13
C LYS A 287 6.49 -22.59 -8.14
N GLN A 288 5.40 -23.20 -7.71
CA GLN A 288 4.17 -23.25 -8.49
C GLN A 288 3.13 -22.25 -7.98
N GLU A 289 2.28 -21.83 -8.88
CA GLU A 289 1.11 -20.98 -8.61
C GLU A 289 -0.14 -21.64 -9.21
N SER A 290 -1.20 -21.67 -8.41
CA SER A 290 -2.54 -21.93 -8.92
C SER A 290 -3.23 -20.63 -9.25
N ASN A 291 -3.93 -20.62 -10.39
CA ASN A 291 -4.80 -19.55 -10.83
C ASN A 291 -6.21 -20.11 -11.01
N PHE A 292 -7.09 -19.80 -10.08
CA PHE A 292 -8.48 -20.19 -10.11
C PHE A 292 -9.35 -19.03 -10.62
N ASN A 293 -10.04 -19.24 -11.73
CA ASN A 293 -10.93 -18.27 -12.32
C ASN A 293 -12.37 -18.44 -11.80
N LEU A 294 -12.89 -17.42 -11.13
CA LEU A 294 -14.20 -17.41 -10.48
C LEU A 294 -15.39 -17.38 -11.45
N LEU A 295 -15.19 -16.97 -12.71
CA LEU A 295 -16.27 -16.85 -13.70
C LEU A 295 -16.61 -18.18 -14.34
N ASN A 296 -15.60 -19.02 -14.59
CA ASN A 296 -15.76 -20.29 -15.29
C ASN A 296 -15.30 -21.52 -14.47
N ASN A 297 -14.98 -21.32 -13.19
CA ASN A 297 -14.47 -22.31 -12.25
C ASN A 297 -13.25 -23.11 -12.77
N SER A 298 -12.45 -22.53 -13.68
CA SER A 298 -11.27 -23.20 -14.20
C SER A 298 -10.06 -22.97 -13.31
N LEU A 299 -9.29 -24.02 -13.05
CA LEU A 299 -8.02 -23.97 -12.34
C LEU A 299 -6.87 -24.26 -13.31
N LYS A 300 -5.83 -23.44 -13.23
CA LYS A 300 -4.54 -23.67 -13.91
C LYS A 300 -3.43 -23.68 -12.88
N VAL A 301 -2.51 -24.64 -13.00
CA VAL A 301 -1.29 -24.68 -12.18
C VAL A 301 -0.09 -24.55 -13.10
N TYR A 302 0.83 -23.64 -12.78
CA TYR A 302 2.00 -23.38 -13.59
C TYR A 302 3.20 -22.94 -12.70
N LYS A 303 4.39 -22.92 -13.29
CA LYS A 303 5.60 -22.45 -12.64
C LYS A 303 5.53 -20.92 -12.44
N ALA A 304 5.57 -20.48 -11.20
CA ALA A 304 5.50 -19.07 -10.83
C ALA A 304 6.85 -18.36 -10.88
N ASP A 305 6.84 -17.06 -11.16
CA ASP A 305 7.90 -16.16 -10.73
C ASP A 305 7.62 -15.71 -9.28
N VAL A 306 8.05 -16.52 -8.33
CA VAL A 306 7.81 -16.31 -6.89
C VAL A 306 8.24 -14.93 -6.43
N TYR A 307 9.37 -14.42 -6.97
CA TYR A 307 9.84 -13.09 -6.61
C TYR A 307 8.78 -12.01 -6.93
N ASN A 308 8.16 -12.06 -8.10
CA ASN A 308 7.12 -11.09 -8.45
C ASN A 308 5.87 -11.21 -7.54
N SER A 309 5.54 -12.43 -7.13
CA SER A 309 4.35 -12.68 -6.30
C SER A 309 4.51 -12.22 -4.85
N VAL A 310 5.77 -12.10 -4.34
CA VAL A 310 6.02 -11.80 -2.92
C VAL A 310 6.87 -10.54 -2.68
N ALA A 311 7.36 -9.89 -3.74
CA ALA A 311 8.22 -8.70 -3.64
C ALA A 311 7.55 -7.54 -2.86
N TRP A 312 6.21 -7.48 -2.88
CA TRP A 312 5.44 -6.46 -2.17
C TRP A 312 5.70 -6.47 -0.65
N LYS A 313 5.92 -7.65 -0.06
CA LYS A 313 6.28 -7.82 1.36
C LYS A 313 7.65 -7.20 1.70
N GLU A 314 8.53 -7.12 0.71
CA GLU A 314 9.86 -6.51 0.84
C GLU A 314 9.88 -5.02 0.43
N GLY A 315 8.71 -4.37 0.37
CA GLY A 315 8.60 -2.95 0.00
C GLY A 315 8.83 -2.66 -1.48
N LEU A 316 8.60 -3.64 -2.37
CA LEU A 316 8.86 -3.52 -3.80
C LEU A 316 7.60 -3.82 -4.63
N PHE A 317 7.39 -3.06 -5.68
CA PHE A 317 6.54 -3.45 -6.79
C PHE A 317 7.38 -4.16 -7.83
N SER A 318 7.09 -5.41 -8.13
CA SER A 318 7.78 -6.18 -9.15
C SER A 318 6.81 -6.60 -10.25
N PHE A 319 7.11 -6.24 -11.47
CA PHE A 319 6.29 -6.50 -12.63
C PHE A 319 7.08 -7.28 -13.67
N ASN A 320 6.52 -8.38 -14.16
CA ASN A 320 7.12 -9.20 -15.22
C ASN A 320 6.08 -9.40 -16.33
N SER A 321 6.27 -8.72 -17.45
CA SER A 321 5.34 -8.70 -18.59
C SER A 321 3.88 -8.44 -18.15
N MET A 322 3.71 -7.54 -17.15
CA MET A 322 2.40 -7.23 -16.56
C MET A 322 1.68 -6.16 -17.39
N PRO A 323 0.40 -6.33 -17.74
CA PRO A 323 -0.40 -5.30 -18.41
C PRO A 323 -0.49 -4.03 -17.56
N LEU A 324 -0.47 -2.86 -18.21
CA LEU A 324 -0.53 -1.57 -17.51
C LEU A 324 -1.76 -1.43 -16.63
N LYS A 325 -2.92 -1.95 -17.07
CA LYS A 325 -4.13 -1.96 -16.24
C LYS A 325 -3.94 -2.67 -14.89
N ASP A 326 -3.19 -3.77 -14.87
CA ASP A 326 -2.96 -4.54 -13.64
C ASP A 326 -1.89 -3.87 -12.77
N ILE A 327 -0.87 -3.24 -13.37
CA ILE A 327 0.07 -2.35 -12.67
C ILE A 327 -0.68 -1.20 -12.00
N MET A 328 -1.58 -0.54 -12.75
CA MET A 328 -2.37 0.57 -12.21
C MET A 328 -3.31 0.14 -11.07
N LYS A 329 -3.84 -1.09 -11.06
CA LYS A 329 -4.59 -1.63 -9.92
C LYS A 329 -3.72 -1.75 -8.67
N VAL A 330 -2.48 -2.25 -8.79
CA VAL A 330 -1.53 -2.34 -7.69
C VAL A 330 -1.23 -0.94 -7.13
N LEU A 331 -0.89 0.01 -8.01
CA LEU A 331 -0.60 1.39 -7.61
C LEU A 331 -1.84 2.08 -7.01
N SER A 332 -3.04 1.85 -7.56
CA SER A 332 -4.29 2.42 -7.04
C SER A 332 -4.59 2.00 -5.61
N ARG A 333 -4.27 0.75 -5.25
CA ARG A 333 -4.43 0.25 -3.89
C ARG A 333 -3.43 0.90 -2.93
N TRP A 334 -2.15 0.97 -3.32
CA TRP A 334 -1.09 1.49 -2.46
C TRP A 334 -1.14 3.01 -2.25
N TYR A 335 -1.47 3.77 -3.30
CA TYR A 335 -1.58 5.24 -3.21
C TYR A 335 -2.99 5.72 -2.93
N ASN A 336 -3.95 4.81 -2.77
CA ASN A 336 -5.37 5.10 -2.58
C ASN A 336 -5.88 6.12 -3.62
N VAL A 337 -5.71 5.82 -4.90
CA VAL A 337 -6.14 6.61 -6.04
C VAL A 337 -7.03 5.82 -6.98
N GLU A 338 -7.85 6.51 -7.77
CA GLU A 338 -8.58 5.93 -8.89
C GLU A 338 -7.78 6.05 -10.17
N VAL A 339 -7.91 5.07 -11.08
CA VAL A 339 -7.24 5.10 -12.38
C VAL A 339 -8.24 4.90 -13.50
N THR A 340 -8.14 5.72 -14.52
CA THR A 340 -8.91 5.62 -15.76
C THR A 340 -8.00 5.73 -16.97
N PHE A 341 -8.38 5.08 -18.06
CA PHE A 341 -7.67 5.14 -19.34
C PHE A 341 -8.52 5.87 -20.36
N GLU A 342 -8.00 6.92 -20.99
CA GLU A 342 -8.67 7.56 -22.14
C GLU A 342 -8.62 6.66 -23.36
N ASN A 343 -7.51 5.91 -23.51
CA ASN A 343 -7.34 4.96 -24.61
C ASN A 343 -7.21 3.54 -24.02
N THR A 344 -8.22 2.71 -24.22
CA THR A 344 -8.26 1.32 -23.72
C THR A 344 -7.16 0.42 -24.29
N LYS A 345 -6.57 0.78 -25.44
CA LYS A 345 -5.42 0.04 -25.99
C LYS A 345 -4.21 0.08 -25.05
N LEU A 346 -4.07 1.15 -24.25
CA LEU A 346 -2.98 1.29 -23.28
C LEU A 346 -3.09 0.30 -22.13
N GLU A 347 -4.29 -0.18 -21.81
CA GLU A 347 -4.53 -1.16 -20.74
C GLU A 347 -3.69 -2.42 -20.90
N ASN A 348 -3.48 -2.85 -22.14
CA ASN A 348 -2.82 -4.11 -22.48
C ASN A 348 -1.32 -3.97 -22.75
N VAL A 349 -0.77 -2.75 -22.75
CA VAL A 349 0.68 -2.52 -22.86
C VAL A 349 1.38 -3.19 -21.68
N ARG A 350 2.42 -3.98 -21.97
CA ARG A 350 3.09 -4.76 -20.94
C ARG A 350 4.40 -4.14 -20.51
N PHE A 351 4.64 -4.16 -19.21
CA PHE A 351 5.85 -3.61 -18.60
C PHE A 351 6.60 -4.64 -17.77
N ASN A 352 7.91 -4.45 -17.72
CA ASN A 352 8.83 -5.15 -16.82
C ASN A 352 9.54 -4.11 -15.97
N GLY A 353 9.66 -4.36 -14.68
CA GLY A 353 10.41 -3.48 -13.80
C GLY A 353 10.22 -3.80 -12.33
N VAL A 354 11.09 -3.20 -11.54
CA VAL A 354 11.00 -3.20 -10.07
C VAL A 354 11.03 -1.76 -9.61
N LEU A 355 10.04 -1.35 -8.84
CA LEU A 355 9.88 -0.02 -8.25
C LEU A 355 9.80 -0.16 -6.74
N ARG A 356 10.17 0.87 -6.00
CA ARG A 356 10.06 0.87 -4.54
C ARG A 356 8.69 1.42 -4.13
N LYS A 357 8.12 0.87 -3.07
CA LYS A 357 6.83 1.32 -2.51
C LYS A 357 6.94 2.69 -1.83
N ASP A 358 8.13 3.12 -1.44
CA ASP A 358 8.39 4.42 -0.80
C ASP A 358 8.66 5.57 -1.79
N GLN A 359 8.55 5.33 -3.11
CA GLN A 359 8.67 6.37 -4.14
C GLN A 359 7.38 7.20 -4.24
N ASP A 360 7.52 8.46 -4.65
CA ASP A 360 6.35 9.30 -4.99
C ASP A 360 5.64 8.76 -6.25
N LEU A 361 4.30 8.81 -6.25
CA LEU A 361 3.50 8.32 -7.37
C LEU A 361 3.82 9.04 -8.69
N LYS A 362 4.12 10.37 -8.65
CA LYS A 362 4.49 11.13 -9.85
C LYS A 362 5.81 10.65 -10.43
N GLU A 363 6.77 10.26 -9.60
CA GLU A 363 8.05 9.69 -10.05
C GLU A 363 7.81 8.38 -10.78
N ILE A 364 6.96 7.51 -10.22
CA ILE A 364 6.59 6.24 -10.85
C ILE A 364 5.90 6.47 -12.20
N LEU A 365 4.90 7.35 -12.25
CA LEU A 365 4.17 7.66 -13.48
C LEU A 365 5.07 8.32 -14.54
N THR A 366 5.99 9.17 -14.10
CA THR A 366 7.00 9.77 -14.97
C THR A 366 7.93 8.70 -15.55
N THR A 367 8.36 7.75 -14.73
CA THR A 367 9.16 6.61 -15.18
C THR A 367 8.42 5.77 -16.22
N ILE A 368 7.13 5.48 -16.00
CA ILE A 368 6.30 4.79 -16.99
C ILE A 368 6.19 5.62 -18.29
N LYS A 369 5.98 6.93 -18.19
CA LYS A 369 5.89 7.83 -19.36
C LYS A 369 7.20 7.85 -20.17
N THR A 370 8.37 7.78 -19.53
CA THR A 370 9.67 7.77 -20.26
C THR A 370 9.83 6.58 -21.17
N THR A 371 9.08 5.51 -21.00
CA THR A 371 9.05 4.34 -21.90
C THR A 371 8.40 4.65 -23.24
N LYS A 372 7.73 5.81 -23.39
CA LYS A 372 7.01 6.25 -24.60
C LYS A 372 5.82 5.39 -25.02
N PHE A 373 5.37 4.47 -24.15
CA PHE A 373 4.14 3.70 -24.37
C PHE A 373 2.89 4.46 -23.98
N ILE A 374 3.02 5.42 -23.04
CA ILE A 374 1.98 6.39 -22.70
C ILE A 374 2.46 7.80 -23.08
N ASN A 375 1.56 8.60 -23.64
CA ASN A 375 1.89 9.96 -24.11
C ASN A 375 1.90 10.94 -22.93
N ALA A 376 0.91 10.83 -22.04
CA ALA A 376 0.73 11.70 -20.91
C ALA A 376 -0.07 11.00 -19.81
N TYR A 377 -0.03 11.59 -18.62
CA TYR A 377 -0.96 11.29 -17.54
C TYR A 377 -1.39 12.59 -16.88
N GLU A 378 -2.55 12.58 -16.26
CA GLU A 378 -3.10 13.68 -15.50
C GLU A 378 -3.54 13.21 -14.12
N ILE A 379 -3.29 14.01 -13.08
CA ILE A 379 -3.71 13.70 -11.72
C ILE A 379 -4.65 14.82 -11.25
N LYS A 380 -5.91 14.47 -10.97
CA LYS A 380 -6.93 15.39 -10.45
C LYS A 380 -7.71 14.71 -9.33
N ASN A 381 -7.79 15.33 -8.17
CA ASN A 381 -8.63 14.84 -7.04
C ASN A 381 -8.46 13.35 -6.75
N ARG A 382 -7.20 12.87 -6.61
CA ARG A 382 -6.84 11.45 -6.41
C ARG A 382 -7.27 10.52 -7.56
N ARG A 383 -7.60 11.06 -8.72
CA ARG A 383 -7.84 10.28 -9.95
C ARG A 383 -6.70 10.48 -10.92
N ILE A 384 -6.18 9.40 -11.46
CA ILE A 384 -5.17 9.35 -12.52
C ILE A 384 -5.87 9.06 -13.83
N ILE A 385 -5.59 9.85 -14.84
CA ILE A 385 -6.05 9.65 -16.21
C ILE A 385 -4.83 9.34 -17.07
N ILE A 386 -4.77 8.16 -17.65
CA ILE A 386 -3.71 7.72 -18.56
C ILE A 386 -4.12 8.03 -20.00
N LYS A 387 -3.23 8.76 -20.73
CA LYS A 387 -3.48 9.27 -22.08
C LYS A 387 -2.52 8.71 -23.12
#